data_a40fa1e6e942b037a12db0f1d8fe3fbe
#
_entry.id   a40fa1e6e942b037a12db0f1d8fe3fbe
#
_cell.length_a   1.000
_cell.length_b   1.000
_cell.length_c   1.000
_cell.angle_alpha   90.00
_cell.angle_beta   90.00
_cell.angle_gamma   90.00
#
_symmetry.space_group_name_H-M   'P 1'
#
loop_
_entity.id
_entity.type
_entity.pdbx_description
1 polymer ?
#
loop_
_entity_poly.entity_id
_entity_poly.type
_entity_poly.pdbx_seq_one_letter_code
_entity_poly.pdbx_strand_id
1 'polypeptide(L)'
;MQWLPADVRRGQLIDAALMLAAQQGVAALTIRRVAEAAGVSLGVVHYHFEDKDELLTAMAESLILAISESMRTAFTDLIGTAHPRSIEGLRELLRAGIGGLWPIIEATPDHQLLTYEITAQALRQRGAGHAAAGAIAARQYRTMDTEAVAFLDLCAHRAGVTWSTPVDQVAHFALAALDGLVMRWLVDRDGDAALAALDDLVQIIATKAVPDRPG
;
A
#
# COMPACT_ATOMS: atom_id res chain seq x y z
N MET A 1 8.55 31.65 -14.16
CA MET A 1 8.22 30.59 -13.17
C MET A 1 6.70 30.62 -12.97
N GLN A 2 6.02 29.58 -13.39
CA GLN A 2 4.55 29.54 -13.36
C GLN A 2 4.11 29.32 -11.90
N TRP A 3 3.22 30.20 -11.41
CA TRP A 3 2.64 30.05 -10.08
C TRP A 3 1.67 28.86 -10.12
N LEU A 4 1.90 27.85 -9.28
CA LEU A 4 1.05 26.68 -9.11
C LEU A 4 0.45 26.68 -7.70
N PRO A 5 -0.78 26.17 -7.50
CA PRO A 5 -1.32 25.93 -6.16
C PRO A 5 -0.36 25.13 -5.29
N ALA A 6 -0.36 25.34 -3.98
CA ALA A 6 0.62 24.77 -3.06
C ALA A 6 0.56 23.23 -3.03
N ASP A 7 -0.65 22.66 -3.09
CA ASP A 7 -0.92 21.21 -3.16
C ASP A 7 -0.38 20.57 -4.44
N VAL A 8 -0.58 21.23 -5.59
CA VAL A 8 -0.04 20.77 -6.89
C VAL A 8 1.48 20.80 -6.87
N ARG A 9 2.07 21.86 -6.31
CA ARG A 9 3.54 21.96 -6.19
C ARG A 9 4.09 20.88 -5.25
N ARG A 10 3.42 20.63 -4.13
CA ARG A 10 3.80 19.57 -3.20
C ARG A 10 3.77 18.19 -3.88
N GLY A 11 2.75 17.89 -4.67
CA GLY A 11 2.67 16.67 -5.47
C GLY A 11 3.83 16.52 -6.44
N GLN A 12 4.18 17.57 -7.21
CA GLN A 12 5.32 17.56 -8.14
C GLN A 12 6.67 17.28 -7.43
N LEU A 13 6.85 17.79 -6.20
CA LEU A 13 8.05 17.51 -5.42
C LEU A 13 8.11 16.06 -4.96
N ILE A 14 6.97 15.48 -4.57
CA ILE A 14 6.86 14.06 -4.22
C ILE A 14 7.18 13.19 -5.43
N ASP A 15 6.60 13.48 -6.60
CA ASP A 15 6.86 12.73 -7.83
C ASP A 15 8.34 12.77 -8.24
N ALA A 16 8.97 13.94 -8.16
CA ALA A 16 10.39 14.10 -8.42
C ALA A 16 11.26 13.30 -7.42
N ALA A 17 10.85 13.26 -6.15
CA ALA A 17 11.53 12.48 -5.11
C ALA A 17 11.36 10.97 -5.32
N LEU A 18 10.16 10.51 -5.68
CA LEU A 18 9.88 9.11 -6.02
C LEU A 18 10.72 8.64 -7.22
N MET A 19 10.75 9.44 -8.30
CA MET A 19 11.56 9.17 -9.48
C MET A 19 13.05 9.07 -9.15
N LEU A 20 13.59 10.02 -8.35
CA LEU A 20 14.97 10.03 -7.93
C LEU A 20 15.32 8.82 -7.04
N ALA A 21 14.44 8.47 -6.12
CA ALA A 21 14.62 7.34 -5.22
C ALA A 21 14.53 6.00 -5.96
N ALA A 22 13.63 5.85 -6.94
CA ALA A 22 13.55 4.65 -7.79
C ALA A 22 14.84 4.41 -8.59
N GLN A 23 15.50 5.49 -9.05
CA GLN A 23 16.74 5.37 -9.82
C GLN A 23 17.99 5.12 -8.97
N GLN A 24 18.03 5.60 -7.73
CA GLN A 24 19.27 5.73 -6.96
C GLN A 24 19.16 5.26 -5.50
N GLY A 25 17.98 4.78 -5.12
CA GLY A 25 17.65 4.36 -3.76
C GLY A 25 17.35 5.51 -2.81
N VAL A 26 16.63 5.22 -1.73
CA VAL A 26 16.22 6.20 -0.69
C VAL A 26 17.42 6.82 0.03
N ALA A 27 18.52 6.08 0.16
CA ALA A 27 19.74 6.59 0.82
C ALA A 27 20.36 7.78 0.08
N ALA A 28 20.27 7.82 -1.26
CA ALA A 28 20.79 8.88 -2.09
C ALA A 28 19.89 10.14 -2.13
N LEU A 29 18.69 10.08 -1.59
CA LEU A 29 17.73 11.17 -1.59
C LEU A 29 18.18 12.30 -0.64
N THR A 30 18.23 13.52 -1.16
CA THR A 30 18.45 14.75 -0.38
C THR A 30 17.50 15.84 -0.87
N ILE A 31 17.12 16.77 0.01
CA ILE A 31 16.25 17.91 -0.33
C ILE A 31 16.83 18.71 -1.52
N ARG A 32 18.16 18.89 -1.56
CA ARG A 32 18.81 19.59 -2.67
C ARG A 32 18.65 18.87 -4.01
N ARG A 33 18.82 17.54 -4.03
CA ARG A 33 18.67 16.74 -5.26
C ARG A 33 17.22 16.72 -5.76
N VAL A 34 16.26 16.72 -4.81
CA VAL A 34 14.84 16.85 -5.17
C VAL A 34 14.54 18.22 -5.78
N ALA A 35 15.11 19.31 -5.24
CA ALA A 35 14.99 20.63 -5.83
C ALA A 35 15.56 20.68 -7.27
N GLU A 36 16.73 20.10 -7.47
CA GLU A 36 17.38 19.98 -8.79
C GLU A 36 16.53 19.16 -9.75
N ALA A 37 16.03 18.00 -9.34
CA ALA A 37 15.17 17.12 -10.17
C ALA A 37 13.81 17.75 -10.51
N ALA A 38 13.21 18.51 -9.59
CA ALA A 38 11.96 19.23 -9.80
C ALA A 38 12.13 20.56 -10.55
N GLY A 39 13.36 21.01 -10.83
CA GLY A 39 13.64 22.29 -11.49
C GLY A 39 13.23 23.52 -10.68
N VAL A 40 13.31 23.44 -9.34
CA VAL A 40 12.92 24.51 -8.41
C VAL A 40 14.09 24.94 -7.52
N SER A 41 13.93 26.07 -6.83
CA SER A 41 14.91 26.49 -5.82
C SER A 41 14.79 25.63 -4.55
N LEU A 42 15.88 25.51 -3.80
CA LEU A 42 15.93 24.83 -2.52
C LEU A 42 14.88 25.39 -1.52
N GLY A 43 14.66 26.71 -1.54
CA GLY A 43 13.67 27.36 -0.71
C GLY A 43 12.23 26.93 -0.99
N VAL A 44 11.92 26.55 -2.24
CA VAL A 44 10.59 26.00 -2.59
C VAL A 44 10.38 24.65 -1.93
N VAL A 45 11.40 23.78 -1.91
CA VAL A 45 11.28 22.47 -1.25
C VAL A 45 11.12 22.64 0.26
N HIS A 46 11.93 23.52 0.89
CA HIS A 46 11.82 23.81 2.33
C HIS A 46 10.49 24.51 2.74
N TYR A 47 9.81 25.16 1.81
CA TYR A 47 8.46 25.67 2.06
C TYR A 47 7.44 24.55 2.23
N HIS A 48 7.63 23.41 1.55
CA HIS A 48 6.69 22.27 1.55
C HIS A 48 7.10 21.13 2.48
N PHE A 49 8.39 21.01 2.79
CA PHE A 49 8.94 19.94 3.63
C PHE A 49 10.02 20.53 4.55
N GLU A 50 9.82 20.38 5.83
CA GLU A 50 10.76 20.85 6.86
C GLU A 50 12.11 20.14 6.73
N ASP A 51 12.05 18.82 6.51
CA ASP A 51 13.22 17.98 6.40
C ASP A 51 13.01 16.77 5.43
N LYS A 52 14.02 15.92 5.35
CA LYS A 52 13.98 14.70 4.54
C LYS A 52 12.94 13.69 5.09
N ASP A 53 12.72 13.63 6.39
CA ASP A 53 11.84 12.66 7.01
C ASP A 53 10.37 12.99 6.73
N GLU A 54 10.01 14.29 6.69
CA GLU A 54 8.70 14.73 6.23
C GLU A 54 8.48 14.40 4.75
N LEU A 55 9.49 14.60 3.91
CA LEU A 55 9.42 14.21 2.50
C LEU A 55 9.24 12.69 2.35
N LEU A 56 10.00 11.86 3.08
CA LEU A 56 9.85 10.41 3.06
C LEU A 56 8.46 9.95 3.53
N THR A 57 7.90 10.63 4.55
CA THR A 57 6.53 10.39 5.00
C THR A 57 5.53 10.64 3.87
N ALA A 58 5.67 11.77 3.19
CA ALA A 58 4.77 12.13 2.09
C ALA A 58 4.91 11.19 0.89
N MET A 59 6.12 10.72 0.59
CA MET A 59 6.37 9.70 -0.45
C MET A 59 5.68 8.37 -0.10
N ALA A 60 5.83 7.90 1.14
CA ALA A 60 5.17 6.68 1.61
C ALA A 60 3.64 6.78 1.53
N GLU A 61 3.08 7.90 1.99
CA GLU A 61 1.64 8.17 1.90
C GLU A 61 1.16 8.18 0.44
N SER A 62 1.89 8.82 -0.46
CA SER A 62 1.56 8.87 -1.89
C SER A 62 1.52 7.48 -2.53
N LEU A 63 2.52 6.63 -2.23
CA LEU A 63 2.56 5.25 -2.74
C LEU A 63 1.36 4.42 -2.26
N ILE A 64 1.01 4.53 -0.97
CA ILE A 64 -0.11 3.79 -0.39
C ILE A 64 -1.44 4.27 -0.98
N LEU A 65 -1.63 5.59 -1.07
CA LEU A 65 -2.86 6.16 -1.63
C LEU A 65 -3.06 5.75 -3.09
N ALA A 66 -1.99 5.66 -3.88
CA ALA A 66 -2.07 5.20 -5.27
C ALA A 66 -2.54 3.73 -5.35
N ILE A 67 -2.02 2.86 -4.50
CA ILE A 67 -2.45 1.46 -4.42
C ILE A 67 -3.90 1.36 -3.94
N SER A 68 -4.27 2.08 -2.87
CA SER A 68 -5.62 2.08 -2.31
C SER A 68 -6.66 2.59 -3.31
N GLU A 69 -6.35 3.63 -4.08
CA GLU A 69 -7.25 4.15 -5.13
C GLU A 69 -7.43 3.15 -6.27
N SER A 70 -6.35 2.50 -6.67
CA SER A 70 -6.40 1.45 -7.69
C SER A 70 -7.22 0.25 -7.23
N MET A 71 -7.09 -0.15 -5.96
CA MET A 71 -7.93 -1.18 -5.35
C MET A 71 -9.40 -0.77 -5.36
N ARG A 72 -9.74 0.46 -4.93
CA ARG A 72 -11.12 0.94 -4.93
C ARG A 72 -11.73 0.95 -6.33
N THR A 73 -10.97 1.36 -7.34
CA THR A 73 -11.42 1.35 -8.74
C THR A 73 -11.69 -0.06 -9.21
N ALA A 74 -10.74 -0.99 -9.04
CA ALA A 74 -10.93 -2.40 -9.40
C ALA A 74 -12.11 -3.03 -8.65
N PHE A 75 -12.36 -2.62 -7.41
CA PHE A 75 -13.45 -3.11 -6.58
C PHE A 75 -14.81 -2.56 -7.01
N THR A 76 -14.86 -1.32 -7.49
CA THR A 76 -16.10 -0.71 -7.98
C THR A 76 -16.67 -1.48 -9.17
N ASP A 77 -15.82 -1.99 -10.04
CA ASP A 77 -16.21 -2.80 -11.19
C ASP A 77 -16.81 -4.17 -10.76
N LEU A 78 -16.36 -4.72 -9.63
CA LEU A 78 -16.87 -5.97 -9.04
C LEU A 78 -18.19 -5.79 -8.30
N ILE A 79 -18.51 -4.57 -7.87
CA ILE A 79 -19.74 -4.26 -7.12
C ILE A 79 -21.03 -4.59 -7.92
N GLY A 80 -20.95 -4.57 -9.25
CA GLY A 80 -22.09 -4.86 -10.14
C GLY A 80 -22.40 -6.34 -10.35
N THR A 81 -21.54 -7.28 -9.92
CA THR A 81 -21.73 -8.71 -10.11
C THR A 81 -22.43 -9.35 -8.92
N ALA A 82 -23.40 -10.24 -9.17
CA ALA A 82 -24.05 -11.03 -8.14
C ALA A 82 -23.11 -12.14 -7.67
N HIS A 83 -22.82 -12.20 -6.38
CA HIS A 83 -22.04 -13.26 -5.76
C HIS A 83 -22.92 -14.09 -4.82
N PRO A 84 -22.65 -15.41 -4.65
CA PRO A 84 -23.34 -16.24 -3.67
C PRO A 84 -23.18 -15.68 -2.25
N ARG A 85 -24.27 -15.67 -1.48
CA ARG A 85 -24.18 -15.34 -0.04
C ARG A 85 -23.67 -16.56 0.73
N SER A 86 -22.36 -16.74 0.73
CA SER A 86 -21.69 -17.92 1.29
C SER A 86 -20.19 -17.71 1.45
N ILE A 87 -19.51 -18.64 2.11
CA ILE A 87 -18.04 -18.67 2.18
C ILE A 87 -17.40 -18.75 0.77
N GLU A 88 -18.05 -19.42 -0.19
CA GLU A 88 -17.55 -19.45 -1.58
C GLU A 88 -17.66 -18.07 -2.25
N GLY A 89 -18.79 -17.36 -2.04
CA GLY A 89 -18.91 -15.98 -2.49
C GLY A 89 -17.87 -15.04 -1.86
N LEU A 90 -17.51 -15.27 -0.60
CA LEU A 90 -16.39 -14.55 0.02
C LEU A 90 -15.07 -14.84 -0.72
N ARG A 91 -14.77 -16.10 -1.05
CA ARG A 91 -13.57 -16.46 -1.81
C ARG A 91 -13.52 -15.79 -3.18
N GLU A 92 -14.64 -15.78 -3.89
CA GLU A 92 -14.76 -15.12 -5.19
C GLU A 92 -14.46 -13.61 -5.09
N LEU A 93 -15.03 -12.92 -4.09
CA LEU A 93 -14.82 -11.50 -3.85
C LEU A 93 -13.35 -11.20 -3.48
N LEU A 94 -12.76 -12.02 -2.61
CA LEU A 94 -11.34 -11.87 -2.23
C LEU A 94 -10.40 -12.10 -3.42
N ARG A 95 -10.64 -13.15 -4.23
CA ARG A 95 -9.85 -13.41 -5.45
C ARG A 95 -9.94 -12.25 -6.42
N ALA A 96 -11.13 -11.73 -6.62
CA ALA A 96 -11.36 -10.64 -7.53
C ALA A 96 -10.66 -9.34 -7.08
N GLY A 97 -10.70 -9.02 -5.78
CA GLY A 97 -9.98 -7.86 -5.23
C GLY A 97 -8.46 -8.01 -5.32
N ILE A 98 -7.92 -9.16 -4.93
CA ILE A 98 -6.48 -9.46 -5.03
C ILE A 98 -6.04 -9.54 -6.50
N GLY A 99 -6.86 -10.17 -7.36
CA GLY A 99 -6.61 -10.24 -8.80
C GLY A 99 -6.59 -8.87 -9.49
N GLY A 100 -7.40 -7.93 -9.01
CA GLY A 100 -7.34 -6.53 -9.47
C GLY A 100 -6.12 -5.76 -8.96
N LEU A 101 -5.60 -6.11 -7.79
CA LEU A 101 -4.41 -5.49 -7.20
C LEU A 101 -3.11 -6.01 -7.82
N TRP A 102 -3.03 -7.30 -8.15
CA TRP A 102 -1.79 -7.94 -8.59
C TRP A 102 -1.18 -7.31 -9.84
N PRO A 103 -1.92 -7.02 -10.94
CA PRO A 103 -1.35 -6.36 -12.12
C PRO A 103 -0.71 -5.01 -11.82
N ILE A 104 -1.23 -4.29 -10.82
CA ILE A 104 -0.69 -2.98 -10.39
C ILE A 104 0.65 -3.18 -9.68
N ILE A 105 0.72 -4.15 -8.78
CA ILE A 105 1.96 -4.53 -8.09
C ILE A 105 3.02 -4.97 -9.10
N GLU A 106 2.63 -5.83 -10.03
CA GLU A 106 3.51 -6.39 -11.06
C GLU A 106 4.03 -5.31 -12.04
N ALA A 107 3.20 -4.33 -12.37
CA ALA A 107 3.58 -3.21 -13.23
C ALA A 107 4.50 -2.19 -12.55
N THR A 108 4.58 -2.19 -11.21
CA THR A 108 5.31 -1.18 -10.43
C THR A 108 6.31 -1.75 -9.44
N PRO A 109 7.24 -2.65 -9.86
CA PRO A 109 8.18 -3.31 -8.94
C PRO A 109 9.07 -2.32 -8.19
N ASP A 110 9.48 -1.24 -8.84
CA ASP A 110 10.32 -0.20 -8.22
C ASP A 110 9.57 0.55 -7.11
N HIS A 111 8.26 0.76 -7.25
CA HIS A 111 7.44 1.34 -6.20
C HIS A 111 7.30 0.39 -4.99
N GLN A 112 7.14 -0.92 -5.25
CA GLN A 112 7.10 -1.91 -4.17
C GLN A 112 8.42 -1.94 -3.41
N LEU A 113 9.55 -2.01 -4.12
CA LEU A 113 10.88 -1.98 -3.50
C LEU A 113 11.08 -0.70 -2.68
N LEU A 114 10.71 0.46 -3.24
CA LEU A 114 10.83 1.76 -2.59
C LEU A 114 10.01 1.83 -1.28
N THR A 115 8.81 1.23 -1.26
CA THR A 115 7.98 1.12 -0.06
C THR A 115 8.73 0.39 1.06
N TYR A 116 9.37 -0.74 0.75
CA TYR A 116 10.19 -1.49 1.72
C TYR A 116 11.46 -0.73 2.14
N GLU A 117 12.12 -0.02 1.21
CA GLU A 117 13.29 0.80 1.53
C GLU A 117 12.95 1.92 2.51
N ILE A 118 11.84 2.65 2.29
CA ILE A 118 11.36 3.71 3.20
C ILE A 118 11.08 3.13 4.59
N THR A 119 10.36 1.99 4.64
CA THR A 119 10.07 1.29 5.89
C THR A 119 11.36 0.89 6.62
N ALA A 120 12.30 0.25 5.93
CA ALA A 120 13.58 -0.18 6.51
C ALA A 120 14.41 1.02 7.00
N GLN A 121 14.43 2.11 6.24
CA GLN A 121 15.10 3.36 6.62
C GLN A 121 14.50 3.94 7.91
N ALA A 122 13.17 4.05 7.99
CA ALA A 122 12.45 4.55 9.17
C ALA A 122 12.74 3.70 10.42
N LEU A 123 12.75 2.37 10.28
CA LEU A 123 13.06 1.45 11.37
C LEU A 123 14.51 1.57 11.86
N ARG A 124 15.48 1.74 10.93
CA ARG A 124 16.89 1.97 11.31
C ARG A 124 17.08 3.27 12.07
N GLN A 125 16.45 4.35 11.62
CA GLN A 125 16.50 5.65 12.28
C GLN A 125 15.88 5.59 13.68
N ARG A 126 14.74 4.89 13.83
CA ARG A 126 14.14 4.63 15.15
C ARG A 126 15.12 3.91 16.08
N GLY A 127 15.82 2.88 15.58
CA GLY A 127 16.83 2.15 16.35
C GLY A 127 18.02 3.00 16.75
N ALA A 128 18.35 4.05 15.98
CA ALA A 128 19.40 5.03 16.29
C ALA A 128 18.95 6.17 17.23
N GLY A 129 17.72 6.10 17.78
CA GLY A 129 17.20 7.07 18.76
C GLY A 129 16.33 8.19 18.14
N HIS A 130 16.09 8.19 16.83
CA HIS A 130 15.21 9.17 16.17
C HIS A 130 13.75 8.67 16.21
N ALA A 131 13.07 8.91 17.32
CA ALA A 131 11.71 8.40 17.56
C ALA A 131 10.69 8.84 16.49
N ALA A 132 10.81 10.07 15.98
CA ALA A 132 9.93 10.61 14.93
C ALA A 132 10.00 9.79 13.63
N ALA A 133 11.18 9.28 13.26
CA ALA A 133 11.34 8.46 12.05
C ALA A 133 10.55 7.14 12.14
N GLY A 134 10.42 6.56 13.33
CA GLY A 134 9.58 5.37 13.53
C GLY A 134 8.10 5.60 13.27
N ALA A 135 7.63 6.85 13.38
CA ALA A 135 6.24 7.21 13.09
C ALA A 135 5.88 7.06 11.60
N ILE A 136 6.86 7.17 10.68
CA ILE A 136 6.66 7.00 9.23
C ILE A 136 6.16 5.59 8.95
N ALA A 137 6.93 4.56 9.34
CA ALA A 137 6.56 3.17 9.13
C ALA A 137 5.23 2.83 9.84
N ALA A 138 5.04 3.32 11.08
CA ALA A 138 3.79 3.08 11.81
C ALA A 138 2.57 3.74 11.15
N ARG A 139 2.72 4.93 10.55
CA ARG A 139 1.63 5.59 9.80
C ARG A 139 1.32 4.81 8.53
N GLN A 140 2.35 4.41 7.79
CA GLN A 140 2.22 3.62 6.58
C GLN A 140 1.38 2.36 6.84
N TYR A 141 1.78 1.54 7.80
CA TYR A 141 1.06 0.31 8.13
C TYR A 141 -0.35 0.56 8.67
N ARG A 142 -0.57 1.60 9.48
CA ARG A 142 -1.94 1.96 9.90
C ARG A 142 -2.86 2.31 8.72
N THR A 143 -2.35 3.00 7.71
CA THR A 143 -3.15 3.29 6.50
C THR A 143 -3.48 2.01 5.76
N MET A 144 -2.51 1.11 5.57
CA MET A 144 -2.72 -0.19 4.93
C MET A 144 -3.73 -1.05 5.73
N ASP A 145 -3.61 -1.11 7.06
CA ASP A 145 -4.55 -1.83 7.94
C ASP A 145 -5.98 -1.29 7.78
N THR A 146 -6.14 0.04 7.74
CA THR A 146 -7.46 0.68 7.56
C THR A 146 -8.12 0.30 6.24
N GLU A 147 -7.37 0.34 5.14
CA GLU A 147 -7.87 -0.04 3.81
C GLU A 147 -8.19 -1.54 3.73
N ALA A 148 -7.33 -2.39 4.33
CA ALA A 148 -7.55 -3.83 4.36
C ALA A 148 -8.79 -4.21 5.19
N VAL A 149 -9.02 -3.57 6.32
CA VAL A 149 -10.24 -3.75 7.14
C VAL A 149 -11.47 -3.37 6.32
N ALA A 150 -11.47 -2.19 5.70
CA ALA A 150 -12.61 -1.74 4.88
C ALA A 150 -12.91 -2.69 3.73
N PHE A 151 -11.88 -3.22 3.07
CA PHE A 151 -12.02 -4.21 2.01
C PHE A 151 -12.61 -5.53 2.51
N LEU A 152 -12.07 -6.08 3.60
CA LEU A 152 -12.52 -7.35 4.18
C LEU A 152 -13.96 -7.28 4.69
N ASP A 153 -14.34 -6.17 5.36
CA ASP A 153 -15.71 -5.96 5.84
C ASP A 153 -16.69 -5.84 4.68
N LEU A 154 -16.31 -5.17 3.60
CA LEU A 154 -17.15 -5.08 2.40
C LEU A 154 -17.35 -6.46 1.75
N CYS A 155 -16.30 -7.27 1.64
CA CYS A 155 -16.39 -8.64 1.13
C CYS A 155 -17.31 -9.51 2.01
N ALA A 156 -17.12 -9.47 3.32
CA ALA A 156 -17.93 -10.24 4.27
C ALA A 156 -19.41 -9.84 4.21
N HIS A 157 -19.70 -8.54 4.22
CA HIS A 157 -21.08 -8.03 4.12
C HIS A 157 -21.76 -8.51 2.84
N ARG A 158 -21.07 -8.47 1.70
CA ARG A 158 -21.61 -8.91 0.42
C ARG A 158 -21.84 -10.41 0.34
N ALA A 159 -20.88 -11.17 0.89
CA ALA A 159 -20.98 -12.63 0.96
C ALA A 159 -21.98 -13.13 2.03
N GLY A 160 -22.55 -12.25 2.87
CA GLY A 160 -23.44 -12.65 3.96
C GLY A 160 -22.74 -13.56 4.95
N VAL A 161 -21.52 -13.17 5.35
CA VAL A 161 -20.69 -13.88 6.32
C VAL A 161 -20.20 -12.92 7.38
N THR A 162 -19.80 -13.45 8.53
CA THR A 162 -19.13 -12.72 9.60
C THR A 162 -17.76 -13.30 9.88
N TRP A 163 -16.86 -12.49 10.42
CA TRP A 163 -15.55 -12.95 10.84
C TRP A 163 -15.61 -13.68 12.18
N SER A 164 -14.97 -14.82 12.29
CA SER A 164 -14.86 -15.61 13.54
C SER A 164 -13.85 -15.02 14.53
N THR A 165 -13.01 -14.09 14.06
CA THR A 165 -12.06 -13.30 14.82
C THR A 165 -12.21 -11.82 14.45
N PRO A 166 -11.76 -10.86 15.29
CA PRO A 166 -11.80 -9.44 14.94
C PRO A 166 -11.19 -9.17 13.57
N VAL A 167 -11.86 -8.39 12.74
CA VAL A 167 -11.46 -8.14 11.35
C VAL A 167 -10.09 -7.46 11.25
N ASP A 168 -9.71 -6.65 12.20
CA ASP A 168 -8.38 -6.04 12.31
C ASP A 168 -7.27 -7.10 12.41
N GLN A 169 -7.50 -8.20 13.12
CA GLN A 169 -6.55 -9.32 13.19
C GLN A 169 -6.48 -10.08 11.86
N VAL A 170 -7.60 -10.21 11.16
CA VAL A 170 -7.64 -10.82 9.81
C VAL A 170 -6.87 -9.94 8.83
N ALA A 171 -7.10 -8.63 8.86
CA ALA A 171 -6.42 -7.64 8.03
C ALA A 171 -4.90 -7.63 8.27
N HIS A 172 -4.49 -7.58 9.53
CA HIS A 172 -3.08 -7.61 9.92
C HIS A 172 -2.36 -8.88 9.43
N PHE A 173 -3.00 -10.05 9.57
CA PHE A 173 -2.48 -11.30 9.03
C PHE A 173 -2.39 -11.26 7.48
N ALA A 174 -3.45 -10.80 6.82
CA ALA A 174 -3.50 -10.73 5.36
C ALA A 174 -2.40 -9.82 4.79
N LEU A 175 -2.19 -8.65 5.39
CA LEU A 175 -1.13 -7.71 5.00
C LEU A 175 0.27 -8.27 5.24
N ALA A 176 0.51 -8.91 6.39
CA ALA A 176 1.80 -9.52 6.68
C ALA A 176 2.14 -10.65 5.68
N ALA A 177 1.14 -11.45 5.29
CA ALA A 177 1.32 -12.47 4.26
C ALA A 177 1.53 -11.85 2.87
N LEU A 178 0.75 -10.83 2.50
CA LEU A 178 0.89 -10.12 1.23
C LEU A 178 2.27 -9.47 1.10
N ASP A 179 2.76 -8.80 2.14
CA ASP A 179 4.11 -8.22 2.17
C ASP A 179 5.18 -9.29 1.90
N GLY A 180 5.06 -10.45 2.54
CA GLY A 180 5.98 -11.58 2.32
C GLY A 180 5.93 -12.10 0.88
N LEU A 181 4.73 -12.22 0.30
CA LEU A 181 4.54 -12.68 -1.08
C LEU A 181 5.08 -11.67 -2.10
N VAL A 182 4.82 -10.39 -1.92
CA VAL A 182 5.34 -9.32 -2.79
C VAL A 182 6.86 -9.26 -2.70
N MET A 183 7.43 -9.34 -1.49
CA MET A 183 8.89 -9.37 -1.32
C MET A 183 9.50 -10.60 -2.00
N ARG A 184 8.87 -11.76 -1.89
CA ARG A 184 9.31 -12.98 -2.55
C ARG A 184 9.26 -12.86 -4.06
N TRP A 185 8.16 -12.32 -4.60
CA TRP A 185 8.04 -12.05 -6.03
C TRP A 185 9.09 -11.05 -6.54
N LEU A 186 9.43 -10.02 -5.75
CA LEU A 186 10.51 -9.07 -6.13
C LEU A 186 11.85 -9.80 -6.33
N VAL A 187 12.09 -10.90 -5.63
CA VAL A 187 13.29 -11.73 -5.77
C VAL A 187 13.20 -12.66 -6.97
N ASP A 188 12.10 -13.41 -7.08
CA ASP A 188 11.98 -14.51 -8.04
C ASP A 188 11.49 -14.07 -9.42
N ARG A 189 10.70 -12.98 -9.48
CA ARG A 189 10.02 -12.49 -10.69
C ARG A 189 9.11 -13.52 -11.35
N ASP A 190 8.59 -14.46 -10.57
CA ASP A 190 7.65 -15.49 -10.99
C ASP A 190 6.22 -15.05 -10.63
N GLY A 191 5.49 -14.49 -11.61
CA GLY A 191 4.11 -14.02 -11.43
C GLY A 191 3.12 -15.16 -11.22
N ASP A 192 3.33 -16.31 -11.88
CA ASP A 192 2.44 -17.47 -11.75
C ASP A 192 2.52 -18.06 -10.34
N ALA A 193 3.73 -18.22 -9.81
CA ALA A 193 3.93 -18.66 -8.43
C ALA A 193 3.34 -17.67 -7.41
N ALA A 194 3.46 -16.37 -7.66
CA ALA A 194 2.87 -15.35 -6.81
C ALA A 194 1.33 -15.43 -6.81
N LEU A 195 0.70 -15.57 -7.98
CA LEU A 195 -0.75 -15.71 -8.11
C LEU A 195 -1.27 -16.98 -7.41
N ALA A 196 -0.57 -18.11 -7.54
CA ALA A 196 -0.91 -19.33 -6.83
C ALA A 196 -0.86 -19.14 -5.31
N ALA A 197 0.19 -18.49 -4.79
CA ALA A 197 0.32 -18.21 -3.36
C ALA A 197 -0.73 -17.20 -2.86
N LEU A 198 -1.15 -16.25 -3.69
CA LEU A 198 -2.26 -15.34 -3.37
C LEU A 198 -3.61 -16.08 -3.32
N ASP A 199 -3.84 -17.08 -4.16
CA ASP A 199 -5.04 -17.93 -4.04
C ASP A 199 -5.03 -18.75 -2.74
N ASP A 200 -3.90 -19.32 -2.36
CA ASP A 200 -3.73 -19.98 -1.06
C ASP A 200 -4.04 -19.02 0.10
N LEU A 201 -3.57 -17.78 0.03
CA LEU A 201 -3.87 -16.75 1.03
C LEU A 201 -5.38 -16.49 1.12
N VAL A 202 -6.09 -16.40 -0.01
CA VAL A 202 -7.56 -16.27 -0.05
C VAL A 202 -8.23 -17.45 0.66
N GLN A 203 -7.78 -18.68 0.41
CA GLN A 203 -8.32 -19.86 1.08
C GLN A 203 -8.15 -19.76 2.60
N ILE A 204 -6.96 -19.37 3.07
CA ILE A 204 -6.68 -19.23 4.49
C ILE A 204 -7.54 -18.12 5.13
N ILE A 205 -7.65 -16.94 4.49
CA ILE A 205 -8.51 -15.85 4.99
C ILE A 205 -9.97 -16.33 5.10
N ALA A 206 -10.47 -17.02 4.10
CA ALA A 206 -11.86 -17.50 4.10
C ALA A 206 -12.16 -18.49 5.24
N THR A 207 -11.16 -19.20 5.78
CA THR A 207 -11.36 -20.07 6.97
C THR A 207 -11.66 -19.28 8.24
N LYS A 208 -11.40 -17.98 8.25
CA LYS A 208 -11.67 -17.09 9.39
C LYS A 208 -13.07 -16.50 9.36
N ALA A 209 -13.88 -16.84 8.36
CA ALA A 209 -15.27 -16.41 8.24
C ALA A 209 -16.26 -17.56 8.53
N VAL A 210 -17.43 -17.19 9.04
CA VAL A 210 -18.56 -18.10 9.29
C VAL A 210 -19.80 -17.51 8.64
N PRO A 211 -20.75 -18.35 8.15
CA PRO A 211 -22.01 -17.87 7.62
C PRO A 211 -22.77 -17.04 8.65
N ASP A 212 -23.40 -15.94 8.21
CA ASP A 212 -24.35 -15.21 9.05
C ASP A 212 -25.46 -16.17 9.50
N ARG A 213 -25.77 -16.15 10.79
CA ARG A 213 -26.95 -16.89 11.27
C ARG A 213 -28.18 -16.20 10.70
N PRO A 214 -29.07 -16.96 10.00
CA PRO A 214 -30.37 -16.40 9.66
C PRO A 214 -31.06 -16.02 10.98
N GLY A 215 -31.40 -14.73 11.11
CA GLY A 215 -32.18 -14.20 12.24
C GLY A 215 -33.63 -14.74 12.21
#